data_813d0c8f1b1220508ab494cbd047aaf2
#
_entry.id   813d0c8f1b1220508ab494cbd047aaf2
#
_cell.length_a   1.000
_cell.length_b   1.000
_cell.length_c   1.000
_cell.angle_alpha   90.00
_cell.angle_beta   90.00
_cell.angle_gamma   90.00
#
_symmetry.space_group_name_H-M   'P 1'
#
loop_
_entity.id
_entity.type
_entity.pdbx_description
1 polymer ?
#
loop_
_entity_poly.entity_id
_entity_poly.type
_entity_poly.pdbx_seq_one_letter_code
_entity_poly.pdbx_strand_id
1 'polypeptide(L)'
;MKKILYFVIGFLVLLSISYYFYYSPKKEEITKEIFLEKSIQMRKLFIDEIKRKQDNALNMAFILSQDENLINALKTKNKSLLNYDNTLLFLHDNSDYKNIWLHIVDKNGRSFYRSWKNMSGDDLSNVRTDLDELIKNPKPTTNISSGLFDLTLKAINPIYDTNGQFLGFVEFISKFNSISKNLKFEKIEPIFILSREKSKKLIEPFSKIFIRDNYIANIDANQSILKYIERIGIDKFLNIENYLLFDQYIVTNLEIKDTDGQDMGRSEE
;
A
#
# COMPACT_ATOMS: atom_id res chain seq x y z
N MET A 1 9.54 57.66 -44.36
CA MET A 1 10.16 56.45 -43.75
C MET A 1 9.89 56.33 -42.26
N LYS A 2 10.15 57.28 -41.37
CA LYS A 2 9.95 57.14 -39.90
C LYS A 2 8.49 56.81 -39.54
N LYS A 3 7.47 57.40 -40.14
CA LYS A 3 6.04 57.12 -39.83
C LYS A 3 5.63 55.69 -40.18
N ILE A 4 6.14 55.12 -41.27
CA ILE A 4 5.87 53.73 -41.68
C ILE A 4 6.53 52.77 -40.68
N LEU A 5 7.73 53.08 -40.22
CA LEU A 5 8.46 52.29 -39.23
C LEU A 5 7.66 52.24 -37.91
N TYR A 6 7.14 53.33 -37.39
CA TYR A 6 6.33 53.36 -36.15
C TYR A 6 5.03 52.59 -36.34
N PHE A 7 4.38 52.64 -37.53
CA PHE A 7 3.19 51.85 -37.81
C PHE A 7 3.48 50.34 -37.78
N VAL A 8 4.58 49.92 -38.42
CA VAL A 8 5.01 48.49 -38.42
C VAL A 8 5.32 48.02 -37.02
N ILE A 9 6.05 48.80 -36.20
CA ILE A 9 6.36 48.47 -34.83
C ILE A 9 5.06 48.36 -34.00
N GLY A 10 4.14 49.32 -34.14
CA GLY A 10 2.86 49.27 -33.42
C GLY A 10 2.02 48.05 -33.79
N PHE A 11 2.00 47.69 -35.08
CA PHE A 11 1.28 46.48 -35.55
C PHE A 11 1.93 45.19 -35.00
N LEU A 12 3.26 45.07 -34.96
CA LEU A 12 3.95 43.92 -34.40
C LEU A 12 3.70 43.78 -32.89
N VAL A 13 3.66 44.92 -32.17
CA VAL A 13 3.32 44.92 -30.72
C VAL A 13 1.88 44.42 -30.50
N LEU A 14 0.92 44.92 -31.30
CA LEU A 14 -0.48 44.47 -31.24
C LEU A 14 -0.63 42.95 -31.54
N LEU A 15 0.09 42.45 -32.54
CA LEU A 15 0.14 41.02 -32.85
C LEU A 15 0.74 40.21 -31.70
N SER A 16 1.80 40.67 -31.07
CA SER A 16 2.43 40.01 -29.94
C SER A 16 1.48 39.95 -28.72
N ILE A 17 0.78 41.04 -28.46
CA ILE A 17 -0.23 41.13 -27.39
C ILE A 17 -1.40 40.17 -27.67
N SER A 18 -1.92 40.20 -28.91
CA SER A 18 -3.01 39.31 -29.33
C SER A 18 -2.60 37.84 -29.25
N TYR A 19 -1.39 37.52 -29.69
CA TYR A 19 -0.82 36.19 -29.57
C TYR A 19 -0.70 35.76 -28.12
N TYR A 20 -0.18 36.61 -27.23
CA TYR A 20 -0.04 36.32 -25.81
C TYR A 20 -1.42 36.02 -25.15
N PHE A 21 -2.44 36.86 -25.39
CA PHE A 21 -3.78 36.66 -24.84
C PHE A 21 -4.48 35.42 -25.39
N TYR A 22 -4.20 35.01 -26.62
CA TYR A 22 -4.77 33.81 -27.20
C TYR A 22 -4.06 32.53 -26.72
N TYR A 23 -2.74 32.53 -26.67
CA TYR A 23 -1.95 31.34 -26.33
C TYR A 23 -1.80 31.07 -24.84
N SER A 24 -1.77 32.11 -24.01
CA SER A 24 -1.56 31.94 -22.58
C SER A 24 -2.65 31.12 -21.89
N PRO A 25 -3.97 31.39 -22.09
CA PRO A 25 -5.02 30.56 -21.50
C PRO A 25 -5.00 29.12 -22.04
N LYS A 26 -4.78 28.95 -23.33
CA LYS A 26 -4.73 27.63 -23.97
C LYS A 26 -3.55 26.80 -23.46
N LYS A 27 -2.39 27.41 -23.25
CA LYS A 27 -1.24 26.74 -22.63
C LYS A 27 -1.54 26.30 -21.20
N GLU A 28 -2.22 27.15 -20.43
CA GLU A 28 -2.61 26.80 -19.04
C GLU A 28 -3.59 25.63 -19.00
N GLU A 29 -4.60 25.62 -19.87
CA GLU A 29 -5.56 24.54 -20.00
C GLU A 29 -4.86 23.20 -20.35
N ILE A 30 -4.04 23.19 -21.40
CA ILE A 30 -3.25 22.01 -21.79
C ILE A 30 -2.36 21.52 -20.64
N THR A 31 -1.73 22.45 -19.92
CA THR A 31 -0.89 22.09 -18.78
C THR A 31 -1.67 21.45 -17.65
N LYS A 32 -2.87 21.95 -17.35
CA LYS A 32 -3.78 21.34 -16.36
C LYS A 32 -4.24 19.94 -16.78
N GLU A 33 -4.60 19.77 -18.06
CA GLU A 33 -4.96 18.45 -18.60
C GLU A 33 -3.80 17.44 -18.46
N ILE A 34 -2.58 17.84 -18.82
CA ILE A 34 -1.39 16.98 -18.69
C ILE A 34 -1.17 16.58 -17.23
N PHE A 35 -1.30 17.49 -16.27
CA PHE A 35 -1.10 17.17 -14.86
C PHE A 35 -2.23 16.27 -14.32
N LEU A 36 -3.45 16.50 -14.75
CA LEU A 36 -4.58 15.63 -14.40
C LEU A 36 -4.37 14.21 -14.95
N GLU A 37 -3.99 14.08 -16.22
CA GLU A 37 -3.70 12.79 -16.85
C GLU A 37 -2.56 12.07 -16.11
N LYS A 38 -1.49 12.77 -15.76
CA LYS A 38 -0.39 12.22 -14.98
C LYS A 38 -0.82 11.74 -13.60
N SER A 39 -1.67 12.49 -12.91
CA SER A 39 -2.19 12.07 -11.60
C SER A 39 -3.04 10.82 -11.69
N ILE A 40 -3.87 10.70 -12.73
CA ILE A 40 -4.67 9.50 -13.00
C ILE A 40 -3.76 8.31 -13.32
N GLN A 41 -2.73 8.51 -14.14
CA GLN A 41 -1.75 7.48 -14.47
C GLN A 41 -1.01 6.97 -13.22
N MET A 42 -0.58 7.87 -12.34
CA MET A 42 0.10 7.51 -11.08
C MET A 42 -0.81 6.66 -10.19
N ARG A 43 -2.07 7.05 -10.00
CA ARG A 43 -3.05 6.27 -9.23
C ARG A 43 -3.29 4.88 -9.83
N LYS A 44 -3.41 4.81 -11.16
CA LYS A 44 -3.58 3.54 -11.87
C LYS A 44 -2.38 2.62 -11.66
N LEU A 45 -1.15 3.11 -11.84
CA LEU A 45 0.07 2.34 -11.60
C LEU A 45 0.12 1.79 -10.18
N PHE A 46 -0.27 2.58 -9.20
CA PHE A 46 -0.32 2.13 -7.82
C PHE A 46 -1.37 1.01 -7.60
N ILE A 47 -2.57 1.16 -8.16
CA ILE A 47 -3.62 0.13 -8.08
C ILE A 47 -3.15 -1.18 -8.74
N ASP A 48 -2.55 -1.08 -9.92
CA ASP A 48 -2.04 -2.23 -10.67
C ASP A 48 -0.93 -2.96 -9.88
N GLU A 49 -0.03 -2.21 -9.22
CA GLU A 49 1.01 -2.77 -8.35
C GLU A 49 0.43 -3.49 -7.12
N ILE A 50 -0.58 -2.89 -6.46
CA ILE A 50 -1.28 -3.56 -5.35
C ILE A 50 -1.91 -4.86 -5.82
N LYS A 51 -2.68 -4.82 -6.91
CA LYS A 51 -3.36 -5.99 -7.45
C LYS A 51 -2.37 -7.09 -7.80
N ARG A 52 -1.32 -6.76 -8.54
CA ARG A 52 -0.25 -7.71 -8.89
C ARG A 52 0.38 -8.35 -7.64
N LYS A 53 0.61 -7.55 -6.59
CA LYS A 53 1.16 -8.04 -5.33
C LYS A 53 0.19 -8.96 -4.60
N GLN A 54 -1.09 -8.63 -4.59
CA GLN A 54 -2.14 -9.46 -4.00
C GLN A 54 -2.26 -10.81 -4.71
N ASP A 55 -2.33 -10.81 -6.05
CA ASP A 55 -2.44 -12.03 -6.86
C ASP A 55 -1.22 -12.95 -6.64
N ASN A 56 -0.02 -12.38 -6.66
CA ASN A 56 1.20 -13.14 -6.41
C ASN A 56 1.26 -13.69 -4.98
N ALA A 57 0.85 -12.91 -3.98
CA ALA A 57 0.82 -13.34 -2.59
C ALA A 57 -0.23 -14.46 -2.37
N LEU A 58 -1.36 -14.40 -3.07
CA LEU A 58 -2.38 -15.44 -3.02
C LEU A 58 -1.88 -16.77 -3.62
N ASN A 59 -1.14 -16.72 -4.72
CA ASN A 59 -0.49 -17.90 -5.28
C ASN A 59 0.50 -18.53 -4.28
N MET A 60 1.28 -17.71 -3.56
CA MET A 60 2.18 -18.21 -2.52
C MET A 60 1.41 -18.80 -1.35
N ALA A 61 0.34 -18.17 -0.88
CA ALA A 61 -0.51 -18.72 0.18
C ALA A 61 -1.14 -20.04 -0.25
N PHE A 62 -1.58 -20.17 -1.52
CA PHE A 62 -2.10 -21.41 -2.07
C PHE A 62 -1.05 -22.53 -2.05
N ILE A 63 0.17 -22.28 -2.54
CA ILE A 63 1.26 -23.26 -2.52
C ILE A 63 1.56 -23.70 -1.08
N LEU A 64 1.68 -22.77 -0.16
CA LEU A 64 1.97 -23.06 1.24
C LEU A 64 0.84 -23.83 1.92
N SER A 65 -0.41 -23.63 1.53
CA SER A 65 -1.54 -24.38 2.08
C SER A 65 -1.52 -25.86 1.76
N GLN A 66 -0.73 -26.27 0.76
CA GLN A 66 -0.55 -27.67 0.34
C GLN A 66 0.69 -28.33 1.00
N ASP A 67 1.43 -27.60 1.85
CA ASP A 67 2.61 -28.15 2.52
C ASP A 67 2.19 -29.23 3.54
N GLU A 68 2.66 -30.47 3.32
CA GLU A 68 2.36 -31.61 4.18
C GLU A 68 2.83 -31.39 5.62
N ASN A 69 3.97 -30.72 5.84
CA ASN A 69 4.44 -30.40 7.18
C ASN A 69 3.50 -29.44 7.89
N LEU A 70 2.95 -28.45 7.17
CA LEU A 70 1.96 -27.52 7.70
C LEU A 70 0.65 -28.24 8.08
N ILE A 71 0.15 -29.08 7.18
CA ILE A 71 -1.05 -29.89 7.41
C ILE A 71 -0.86 -30.78 8.64
N ASN A 72 0.26 -31.50 8.72
CA ASN A 72 0.60 -32.37 9.85
C ASN A 72 0.81 -31.57 11.14
N ALA A 73 1.44 -30.41 11.08
CA ALA A 73 1.61 -29.53 12.25
C ALA A 73 0.27 -29.13 12.88
N LEU A 74 -0.69 -28.73 12.05
CA LEU A 74 -2.05 -28.35 12.50
C LEU A 74 -2.83 -29.56 13.06
N LYS A 75 -2.75 -30.72 12.41
CA LYS A 75 -3.42 -31.97 12.85
C LYS A 75 -2.87 -32.46 14.19
N THR A 76 -1.57 -32.45 14.35
CA THR A 76 -0.90 -32.97 15.58
C THR A 76 -0.68 -31.89 16.63
N LYS A 77 -1.00 -30.63 16.32
CA LYS A 77 -0.69 -29.44 17.14
C LYS A 77 0.81 -29.30 17.46
N ASN A 78 1.65 -29.80 16.58
CA ASN A 78 3.11 -29.80 16.74
C ASN A 78 3.78 -28.72 15.85
N LYS A 79 4.08 -27.58 16.43
CA LYS A 79 4.73 -26.45 15.73
C LYS A 79 6.18 -26.74 15.32
N SER A 80 6.86 -27.71 15.95
CA SER A 80 8.26 -28.02 15.61
C SER A 80 8.45 -28.56 14.19
N LEU A 81 7.35 -28.94 13.53
CA LEU A 81 7.35 -29.33 12.13
C LEU A 81 7.46 -28.13 11.17
N LEU A 82 7.24 -26.91 11.67
CA LEU A 82 7.27 -25.69 10.88
C LEU A 82 8.64 -25.02 10.94
N ASN A 83 9.30 -24.97 9.80
CA ASN A 83 10.56 -24.22 9.64
C ASN A 83 10.57 -23.54 8.28
N TYR A 84 10.15 -22.29 8.24
CA TYR A 84 10.09 -21.49 7.02
C TYR A 84 11.21 -20.45 6.89
N ASP A 85 12.13 -20.36 7.85
CA ASP A 85 13.14 -19.30 7.88
C ASP A 85 13.99 -19.27 6.61
N ASN A 86 14.49 -20.44 6.16
CA ASN A 86 15.26 -20.52 4.91
C ASN A 86 14.42 -20.18 3.68
N THR A 87 13.16 -20.61 3.61
CA THR A 87 12.27 -20.31 2.50
C THR A 87 11.97 -18.82 2.44
N LEU A 88 11.69 -18.19 3.57
CA LEU A 88 11.41 -16.75 3.65
C LEU A 88 12.65 -15.92 3.32
N LEU A 89 13.83 -16.34 3.80
CA LEU A 89 15.10 -15.72 3.45
C LEU A 89 15.39 -15.83 1.94
N PHE A 90 15.21 -17.01 1.37
CA PHE A 90 15.41 -17.24 -0.07
C PHE A 90 14.47 -16.36 -0.91
N LEU A 91 13.20 -16.24 -0.53
CA LEU A 91 12.23 -15.36 -1.19
C LEU A 91 12.66 -13.89 -1.05
N HIS A 92 13.12 -13.48 0.13
CA HIS A 92 13.62 -12.13 0.35
C HIS A 92 14.79 -11.80 -0.56
N ASP A 93 15.75 -12.71 -0.73
CA ASP A 93 16.98 -12.44 -1.49
C ASP A 93 16.77 -12.51 -3.00
N ASN A 94 15.92 -13.44 -3.46
CA ASN A 94 15.82 -13.82 -4.88
C ASN A 94 14.51 -13.39 -5.55
N SER A 95 13.65 -12.61 -4.89
CA SER A 95 12.37 -12.18 -5.47
C SER A 95 11.99 -10.75 -5.08
N ASP A 96 10.85 -10.29 -5.58
CA ASP A 96 10.22 -9.03 -5.18
C ASP A 96 9.56 -9.08 -3.79
N TYR A 97 9.62 -10.23 -3.12
CA TYR A 97 9.09 -10.37 -1.77
C TYR A 97 10.12 -9.91 -0.74
N LYS A 98 10.01 -8.66 -0.31
CA LYS A 98 10.82 -8.07 0.76
C LYS A 98 10.00 -7.94 2.03
N ASN A 99 10.60 -8.30 3.17
CA ASN A 99 9.96 -8.16 4.49
C ASN A 99 8.60 -8.87 4.58
N ILE A 100 8.57 -10.14 4.18
CA ILE A 100 7.39 -11.01 4.25
C ILE A 100 7.28 -11.71 5.60
N TRP A 101 6.05 -11.94 6.01
CA TRP A 101 5.70 -12.72 7.19
C TRP A 101 4.77 -13.87 6.81
N LEU A 102 4.94 -15.00 7.47
CA LEU A 102 4.04 -16.13 7.39
C LEU A 102 3.30 -16.28 8.71
N HIS A 103 1.99 -16.33 8.65
CA HIS A 103 1.11 -16.54 9.81
C HIS A 103 0.21 -17.74 9.54
N ILE A 104 0.12 -18.63 10.51
CA ILE A 104 -0.81 -19.75 10.47
C ILE A 104 -1.85 -19.53 11.58
N VAL A 105 -3.11 -19.56 11.19
CA VAL A 105 -4.27 -19.45 12.09
C VAL A 105 -4.98 -20.79 12.09
N ASP A 106 -5.27 -21.32 13.26
CA ASP A 106 -6.03 -22.58 13.38
C ASP A 106 -7.52 -22.39 13.08
N LYS A 107 -8.25 -23.51 12.95
CA LYS A 107 -9.68 -23.50 12.65
C LYS A 107 -10.57 -22.82 13.70
N ASN A 108 -10.01 -22.51 14.88
CA ASN A 108 -10.72 -21.81 15.96
C ASN A 108 -10.37 -20.30 16.00
N GLY A 109 -9.67 -19.78 14.99
CA GLY A 109 -9.27 -18.37 14.96
C GLY A 109 -8.12 -18.01 15.88
N ARG A 110 -7.32 -18.99 16.33
CA ARG A 110 -6.15 -18.76 17.18
C ARG A 110 -4.87 -18.75 16.34
N SER A 111 -3.96 -17.86 16.70
CA SER A 111 -2.64 -17.85 16.11
C SER A 111 -1.88 -19.14 16.43
N PHE A 112 -1.58 -19.94 15.42
CA PHE A 112 -0.84 -21.18 15.59
C PHE A 112 0.69 -20.95 15.44
N TYR A 113 1.10 -20.20 14.41
CA TYR A 113 2.51 -19.94 14.12
C TYR A 113 2.68 -18.54 13.52
N ARG A 114 3.73 -17.83 13.90
CA ARG A 114 4.21 -16.58 13.32
C ARG A 114 5.69 -16.68 12.98
N SER A 115 6.08 -16.36 11.75
CA SER A 115 7.49 -16.40 11.35
C SER A 115 8.33 -15.24 11.91
N TRP A 116 7.72 -14.17 12.37
CA TRP A 116 8.41 -12.95 12.83
C TRP A 116 8.43 -12.76 14.34
N LYS A 117 7.70 -13.57 15.09
CA LYS A 117 7.58 -13.44 16.54
C LYS A 117 7.22 -14.76 17.18
N ASN A 118 7.94 -15.11 18.24
CA ASN A 118 7.64 -16.31 19.02
C ASN A 118 6.47 -16.06 19.98
N MET A 119 5.29 -15.79 19.39
CA MET A 119 4.02 -15.58 20.10
C MET A 119 2.94 -16.39 19.38
N SER A 120 2.20 -17.21 20.12
CA SER A 120 1.17 -18.06 19.55
C SER A 120 0.17 -18.52 20.59
N GLY A 121 -1.02 -18.98 20.15
CA GLY A 121 -2.12 -19.42 21.00
C GLY A 121 -3.09 -18.31 21.38
N ASP A 122 -2.76 -17.05 21.06
CA ASP A 122 -3.63 -15.91 21.28
C ASP A 122 -4.88 -15.99 20.39
N ASP A 123 -5.99 -15.60 20.94
CA ASP A 123 -7.27 -15.47 20.24
C ASP A 123 -7.28 -14.20 19.41
N LEU A 124 -7.57 -14.34 18.12
CA LEU A 124 -7.56 -13.23 17.18
C LEU A 124 -8.93 -12.57 16.97
N SER A 125 -10.01 -13.11 17.54
CA SER A 125 -11.37 -12.63 17.34
C SER A 125 -11.55 -11.15 17.71
N ASN A 126 -10.84 -10.69 18.75
CA ASN A 126 -10.90 -9.30 19.21
C ASN A 126 -10.16 -8.28 18.32
N VAL A 127 -9.31 -8.75 17.40
CA VAL A 127 -8.47 -7.90 16.55
C VAL A 127 -8.66 -8.16 15.06
N ARG A 128 -9.42 -9.20 14.71
CA ARG A 128 -9.66 -9.67 13.35
C ARG A 128 -11.16 -9.89 13.14
N THR A 129 -11.85 -8.85 12.74
CA THR A 129 -13.29 -8.83 12.46
C THR A 129 -13.69 -9.76 11.30
N ASP A 130 -12.75 -10.02 10.38
CA ASP A 130 -12.93 -10.88 9.21
C ASP A 130 -12.90 -12.40 9.53
N LEU A 131 -12.31 -12.81 10.67
CA LEU A 131 -12.08 -14.23 10.93
C LEU A 131 -13.36 -15.04 11.13
N ASP A 132 -14.36 -14.51 11.79
CA ASP A 132 -15.62 -15.22 12.03
C ASP A 132 -16.33 -15.60 10.72
N GLU A 133 -16.32 -14.69 9.74
CA GLU A 133 -16.86 -14.98 8.40
C GLU A 133 -16.00 -15.99 7.66
N LEU A 134 -14.68 -15.81 7.69
CA LEU A 134 -13.74 -16.71 7.02
C LEU A 134 -13.79 -18.12 7.59
N ILE A 135 -13.96 -18.30 8.90
CA ILE A 135 -14.09 -19.63 9.52
C ILE A 135 -15.40 -20.31 9.12
N LYS A 136 -16.51 -19.55 9.03
CA LYS A 136 -17.82 -20.09 8.59
C LYS A 136 -17.85 -20.42 7.11
N ASN A 137 -17.15 -19.66 6.30
CA ASN A 137 -17.09 -19.81 4.84
C ASN A 137 -15.66 -19.68 4.33
N PRO A 138 -14.81 -20.70 4.53
CA PRO A 138 -13.40 -20.66 4.18
C PRO A 138 -13.20 -20.49 2.68
N LYS A 139 -12.57 -19.37 2.29
CA LYS A 139 -12.26 -19.05 0.88
C LYS A 139 -10.93 -18.30 0.77
N PRO A 140 -10.22 -18.47 -0.36
CA PRO A 140 -9.07 -17.64 -0.67
C PRO A 140 -9.48 -16.15 -0.71
N THR A 141 -8.69 -15.29 -0.07
CA THR A 141 -8.98 -13.85 -0.05
C THR A 141 -7.69 -13.03 0.09
N THR A 142 -7.75 -11.79 -0.35
CA THR A 142 -6.69 -10.80 -0.12
C THR A 142 -7.27 -9.55 0.51
N ASN A 143 -6.51 -8.95 1.40
CA ASN A 143 -6.91 -7.70 2.01
C ASN A 143 -5.69 -6.81 2.33
N ILE A 144 -5.98 -5.54 2.58
CA ILE A 144 -5.05 -4.60 3.18
C ILE A 144 -5.56 -4.32 4.59
N SER A 145 -4.72 -4.44 5.57
CA SER A 145 -5.13 -4.22 6.95
C SER A 145 -4.01 -3.62 7.80
N SER A 146 -4.39 -2.78 8.74
CA SER A 146 -3.52 -2.39 9.85
C SER A 146 -3.63 -3.46 10.94
N GLY A 147 -2.53 -4.20 11.16
CA GLY A 147 -2.43 -5.12 12.28
C GLY A 147 -1.82 -4.43 13.51
N LEU A 148 -1.43 -5.24 14.51
CA LEU A 148 -0.71 -4.75 15.69
C LEU A 148 0.73 -4.30 15.39
N PHE A 149 1.27 -4.64 14.24
CA PHE A 149 2.70 -4.45 13.92
C PHE A 149 2.95 -3.57 12.70
N ASP A 150 2.02 -3.53 11.73
CA ASP A 150 2.23 -2.77 10.50
C ASP A 150 0.95 -2.64 9.66
N LEU A 151 1.01 -1.75 8.65
CA LEU A 151 0.11 -1.74 7.50
C LEU A 151 0.62 -2.79 6.49
N THR A 152 -0.22 -3.77 6.16
CA THR A 152 0.19 -4.94 5.38
C THR A 152 -0.82 -5.35 4.33
N LEU A 153 -0.31 -5.99 3.28
CA LEU A 153 -1.10 -6.79 2.36
C LEU A 153 -1.09 -8.24 2.83
N LYS A 154 -2.25 -8.83 2.99
CA LYS A 154 -2.41 -10.22 3.38
C LYS A 154 -3.07 -11.00 2.26
N ALA A 155 -2.53 -12.17 1.98
CA ALA A 155 -3.18 -13.20 1.19
C ALA A 155 -3.47 -14.39 2.10
N ILE A 156 -4.71 -14.81 2.16
CA ILE A 156 -5.23 -15.80 3.08
C ILE A 156 -5.75 -16.97 2.25
N ASN A 157 -5.27 -18.18 2.54
CA ASN A 157 -5.79 -19.38 1.90
C ASN A 157 -6.18 -20.43 2.96
N PRO A 158 -7.37 -21.05 2.85
CA PRO A 158 -7.75 -22.12 3.75
C PRO A 158 -6.89 -23.37 3.55
N ILE A 159 -6.65 -24.08 4.64
CA ILE A 159 -5.90 -25.33 4.70
C ILE A 159 -6.86 -26.46 4.98
N TYR A 160 -6.81 -27.48 4.15
CA TYR A 160 -7.61 -28.70 4.31
C TYR A 160 -6.70 -29.92 4.43
N ASP A 161 -7.17 -30.93 5.14
CA ASP A 161 -6.50 -32.23 5.11
C ASP A 161 -6.93 -33.05 3.88
N THR A 162 -6.35 -34.24 3.74
CA THR A 162 -6.65 -35.18 2.64
C THR A 162 -8.10 -35.67 2.60
N ASN A 163 -8.85 -35.52 3.71
CA ASN A 163 -10.27 -35.87 3.80
C ASN A 163 -11.19 -34.65 3.56
N GLY A 164 -10.61 -33.49 3.21
CA GLY A 164 -11.36 -32.24 3.01
C GLY A 164 -11.77 -31.56 4.31
N GLN A 165 -11.23 -31.95 5.46
CA GLN A 165 -11.51 -31.29 6.72
C GLN A 165 -10.73 -29.98 6.82
N PHE A 166 -11.43 -28.88 7.11
CA PHE A 166 -10.84 -27.58 7.36
C PHE A 166 -9.98 -27.58 8.63
N LEU A 167 -8.73 -27.14 8.52
CA LEU A 167 -7.75 -27.11 9.59
C LEU A 167 -7.41 -25.68 10.07
N GLY A 168 -7.58 -24.70 9.21
CA GLY A 168 -7.21 -23.31 9.48
C GLY A 168 -6.81 -22.55 8.22
N PHE A 169 -6.04 -21.48 8.39
CA PHE A 169 -5.58 -20.63 7.30
C PHE A 169 -4.08 -20.46 7.32
N VAL A 170 -3.51 -20.35 6.14
CA VAL A 170 -2.19 -19.75 5.94
C VAL A 170 -2.36 -18.32 5.45
N GLU A 171 -1.67 -17.39 6.08
CA GLU A 171 -1.62 -15.99 5.69
C GLU A 171 -0.21 -15.65 5.24
N PHE A 172 -0.07 -15.32 3.96
CA PHE A 172 1.16 -14.76 3.41
C PHE A 172 1.05 -13.24 3.46
N ILE A 173 1.86 -12.63 4.32
CA ILE A 173 1.78 -11.22 4.65
C ILE A 173 2.96 -10.50 4.04
N SER A 174 2.72 -9.48 3.26
CA SER A 174 3.75 -8.63 2.67
C SER A 174 3.56 -7.17 3.05
N LYS A 175 4.66 -6.42 3.07
CA LYS A 175 4.68 -5.00 3.35
C LYS A 175 4.70 -4.19 2.07
N PHE A 176 4.50 -2.88 2.19
CA PHE A 176 4.46 -1.96 1.07
C PHE A 176 5.82 -1.62 0.46
N ASN A 177 6.93 -2.02 1.09
CA ASN A 177 8.29 -1.67 0.64
C ASN A 177 8.62 -2.15 -0.78
N SER A 178 8.11 -3.32 -1.19
CA SER A 178 8.31 -3.81 -2.57
C SER A 178 7.50 -3.02 -3.59
N ILE A 179 6.29 -2.60 -3.23
CA ILE A 179 5.46 -1.70 -4.06
C ILE A 179 6.16 -0.35 -4.18
N SER A 180 6.66 0.19 -3.06
CA SER A 180 7.44 1.43 -3.06
C SER A 180 8.60 1.36 -4.03
N LYS A 181 9.40 0.28 -3.97
CA LYS A 181 10.53 0.08 -4.86
C LYS A 181 10.12 0.11 -6.34
N ASN A 182 9.04 -0.58 -6.71
CA ASN A 182 8.59 -0.64 -8.10
C ASN A 182 8.07 0.70 -8.59
N LEU A 183 7.31 1.43 -7.76
CA LEU A 183 6.85 2.78 -8.10
C LEU A 183 8.02 3.76 -8.29
N LYS A 184 9.10 3.63 -7.52
CA LYS A 184 10.31 4.46 -7.69
C LYS A 184 11.01 4.22 -9.02
N PHE A 185 10.98 3.01 -9.59
CA PHE A 185 11.45 2.77 -10.95
C PHE A 185 10.65 3.58 -11.99
N GLU A 186 9.36 3.79 -11.74
CA GLU A 186 8.49 4.65 -12.56
C GLU A 186 8.60 6.14 -12.18
N LYS A 187 9.60 6.52 -11.38
CA LYS A 187 9.84 7.89 -10.89
C LYS A 187 8.69 8.44 -10.02
N ILE A 188 7.98 7.56 -9.34
CA ILE A 188 6.95 7.90 -8.37
C ILE A 188 7.52 7.69 -6.98
N GLU A 189 7.46 8.72 -6.13
CA GLU A 189 7.87 8.66 -4.71
C GLU A 189 6.64 8.40 -3.82
N PRO A 190 6.36 7.13 -3.47
CA PRO A 190 5.18 6.80 -2.69
C PRO A 190 5.41 7.06 -1.19
N ILE A 191 4.35 7.47 -0.51
CA ILE A 191 4.29 7.56 0.95
C ILE A 191 3.01 6.86 1.39
N PHE A 192 3.14 5.78 2.15
CA PHE A 192 2.01 5.00 2.66
C PHE A 192 1.69 5.46 4.08
N ILE A 193 0.54 6.09 4.21
CA ILE A 193 0.13 6.74 5.46
C ILE A 193 -0.99 5.94 6.11
N LEU A 194 -0.80 5.58 7.36
CA LEU A 194 -1.85 5.08 8.23
C LEU A 194 -2.27 6.20 9.17
N SER A 195 -3.56 6.50 9.22
CA SER A 195 -4.12 7.61 10.01
C SER A 195 -3.76 7.48 11.48
N ARG A 196 -3.73 8.64 12.17
CA ARG A 196 -3.51 8.75 13.61
C ARG A 196 -4.35 7.77 14.42
N GLU A 197 -5.62 7.63 14.08
CA GLU A 197 -6.54 6.77 14.82
C GLU A 197 -6.16 5.30 14.72
N LYS A 198 -5.87 4.84 13.50
CA LYS A 198 -5.49 3.44 13.25
C LYS A 198 -4.06 3.14 13.73
N SER A 199 -3.17 4.12 13.71
CA SER A 199 -1.79 3.95 14.20
C SER A 199 -1.69 3.76 15.71
N LYS A 200 -2.67 4.20 16.50
CA LYS A 200 -2.74 3.94 17.95
C LYS A 200 -2.80 2.45 18.31
N LYS A 201 -3.25 1.61 17.39
CA LYS A 201 -3.32 0.15 17.58
C LYS A 201 -1.96 -0.54 17.39
N LEU A 202 -0.96 0.15 16.82
CA LEU A 202 0.36 -0.41 16.58
C LEU A 202 1.14 -0.55 17.89
N ILE A 203 1.62 -1.76 18.17
CA ILE A 203 2.45 -2.04 19.36
C ILE A 203 3.94 -1.87 19.04
N GLU A 204 4.38 -2.40 17.89
CA GLU A 204 5.77 -2.36 17.44
C GLU A 204 5.79 -2.02 15.94
N PRO A 205 5.63 -0.73 15.56
CA PRO A 205 5.57 -0.32 14.17
C PRO A 205 6.92 -0.57 13.47
N PHE A 206 6.86 -1.21 12.31
CA PHE A 206 8.06 -1.68 11.62
C PHE A 206 8.97 -0.56 11.13
N SER A 207 8.41 0.46 10.49
CA SER A 207 9.22 1.58 9.96
C SER A 207 9.71 2.53 11.05
N LYS A 208 8.98 2.64 12.16
CA LYS A 208 9.17 3.63 13.24
C LYS A 208 9.15 5.08 12.76
N ILE A 209 8.62 5.33 11.56
CA ILE A 209 8.52 6.67 10.98
C ILE A 209 7.11 7.20 11.21
N PHE A 210 7.03 8.43 11.73
CA PHE A 210 5.76 9.12 11.97
C PHE A 210 5.85 10.57 11.48
N ILE A 211 4.73 11.07 10.95
CA ILE A 211 4.50 12.50 10.78
C ILE A 211 3.39 12.86 11.76
N ARG A 212 3.76 13.61 12.82
CA ARG A 212 2.92 13.77 14.01
C ARG A 212 2.51 12.38 14.53
N ASP A 213 1.21 12.06 14.54
CA ASP A 213 0.70 10.77 14.99
C ASP A 213 0.34 9.82 13.85
N ASN A 214 0.57 10.21 12.59
CA ASN A 214 0.31 9.35 11.44
C ASN A 214 1.53 8.49 11.13
N TYR A 215 1.34 7.19 11.02
CA TYR A 215 2.39 6.23 10.75
C TYR A 215 2.71 6.15 9.26
N ILE A 216 4.00 6.13 8.92
CA ILE A 216 4.49 5.96 7.55
C ILE A 216 4.99 4.52 7.39
N ALA A 217 4.26 3.71 6.61
CA ALA A 217 4.50 2.28 6.55
C ALA A 217 5.72 1.86 5.69
N ASN A 218 6.17 2.69 4.76
CA ASN A 218 7.34 2.36 3.95
C ASN A 218 8.63 2.95 4.52
N ILE A 219 9.60 2.09 4.81
CA ILE A 219 10.89 2.47 5.41
C ILE A 219 11.77 3.33 4.48
N ASP A 220 11.51 3.26 3.19
CA ASP A 220 12.26 3.96 2.15
C ASP A 220 11.59 5.28 1.71
N ALA A 221 10.62 5.79 2.49
CA ALA A 221 9.98 7.06 2.24
C ALA A 221 11.00 8.21 2.14
N ASN A 222 10.83 9.07 1.15
CA ASN A 222 11.75 10.18 0.91
C ASN A 222 11.70 11.19 2.05
N GLN A 223 12.80 11.29 2.80
CA GLN A 223 12.90 12.11 4.00
C GLN A 223 12.71 13.62 3.72
N SER A 224 13.09 14.10 2.54
CA SER A 224 12.88 15.51 2.17
C SER A 224 11.40 15.80 1.96
N ILE A 225 10.68 14.87 1.35
CA ILE A 225 9.22 14.97 1.16
C ILE A 225 8.51 14.87 2.52
N LEU A 226 8.91 13.95 3.41
CA LEU A 226 8.32 13.83 4.74
C LEU A 226 8.46 15.11 5.57
N LYS A 227 9.66 15.71 5.60
CA LYS A 227 9.89 17.02 6.26
C LYS A 227 9.03 18.13 5.68
N TYR A 228 8.79 18.09 4.38
CA TYR A 228 7.93 19.07 3.74
C TYR A 228 6.47 18.88 4.13
N ILE A 229 5.97 17.64 4.11
CA ILE A 229 4.60 17.31 4.55
C ILE A 229 4.39 17.73 6.00
N GLU A 230 5.37 17.47 6.87
CA GLU A 230 5.33 17.89 8.27
C GLU A 230 5.21 19.42 8.44
N ARG A 231 5.98 20.17 7.64
CA ARG A 231 5.98 21.64 7.67
C ARG A 231 4.67 22.26 7.18
N ILE A 232 4.09 21.72 6.11
CA ILE A 232 2.87 22.28 5.49
C ILE A 232 1.60 21.78 6.17
N GLY A 233 1.66 20.59 6.75
CA GLY A 233 0.53 19.88 7.34
C GLY A 233 0.04 18.75 6.45
N ILE A 234 -0.08 17.57 7.05
CA ILE A 234 -0.44 16.33 6.36
C ILE A 234 -1.84 16.40 5.73
N ASP A 235 -2.76 17.13 6.34
CA ASP A 235 -4.16 17.24 5.89
C ASP A 235 -4.29 17.77 4.47
N LYS A 236 -3.37 18.66 4.04
CA LYS A 236 -3.34 19.16 2.67
C LYS A 236 -3.05 18.06 1.63
N PHE A 237 -2.34 17.02 2.04
CA PHE A 237 -1.98 15.89 1.18
C PHE A 237 -3.02 14.79 1.21
N LEU A 238 -3.74 14.63 2.32
CA LEU A 238 -4.82 13.66 2.44
C LEU A 238 -6.09 14.11 1.71
N ASN A 239 -6.28 15.43 1.51
CA ASN A 239 -7.48 16.02 0.91
C ASN A 239 -7.26 16.54 -0.53
N ILE A 240 -6.36 15.93 -1.30
CA ILE A 240 -6.14 16.29 -2.70
C ILE A 240 -7.26 15.69 -3.55
N GLU A 241 -8.08 16.52 -4.21
CA GLU A 241 -9.13 16.05 -5.10
C GLU A 241 -8.57 15.39 -6.37
N ASN A 242 -7.71 16.12 -7.09
CA ASN A 242 -7.13 15.64 -8.34
C ASN A 242 -5.61 15.55 -8.25
N TYR A 243 -4.96 16.70 -8.14
CA TYR A 243 -3.52 16.83 -7.96
C TYR A 243 -3.17 18.14 -7.24
N LEU A 244 -2.00 18.13 -6.63
CA LEU A 244 -1.35 19.30 -6.06
C LEU A 244 0.02 19.48 -6.71
N LEU A 245 0.33 20.71 -7.13
CA LEU A 245 1.67 21.05 -7.60
C LEU A 245 2.51 21.51 -6.40
N PHE A 246 3.66 20.89 -6.25
CA PHE A 246 4.56 21.19 -5.18
C PHE A 246 6.00 21.15 -5.69
N ASP A 247 6.69 22.29 -5.67
CA ASP A 247 8.04 22.44 -6.21
C ASP A 247 8.11 21.85 -7.63
N GLN A 248 8.90 20.82 -7.82
CA GLN A 248 9.00 20.07 -9.08
C GLN A 248 8.11 18.82 -9.14
N TYR A 249 7.25 18.60 -8.14
CA TYR A 249 6.43 17.39 -8.04
C TYR A 249 4.97 17.67 -8.37
N ILE A 250 4.36 16.69 -9.02
CA ILE A 250 2.91 16.51 -9.06
C ILE A 250 2.57 15.50 -7.96
N VAL A 251 1.71 15.91 -7.05
CA VAL A 251 1.28 15.06 -5.94
C VAL A 251 -0.18 14.68 -6.13
N THR A 252 -0.51 13.45 -5.90
CA THR A 252 -1.89 12.95 -5.84
C THR A 252 -2.01 11.98 -4.68
N ASN A 253 -3.21 11.77 -4.19
CA ASN A 253 -3.50 10.77 -3.18
C ASN A 253 -4.39 9.66 -3.74
N LEU A 254 -4.38 8.54 -3.05
CA LEU A 254 -5.31 7.44 -3.25
C LEU A 254 -5.68 6.87 -1.88
N GLU A 255 -6.97 6.79 -1.62
CA GLU A 255 -7.49 6.18 -0.40
C GLU A 255 -7.43 4.67 -0.51
N ILE A 256 -6.89 4.03 0.52
CA ILE A 256 -6.87 2.58 0.66
C ILE A 256 -7.88 2.21 1.75
N LYS A 257 -8.81 1.34 1.41
CA LYS A 257 -9.80 0.84 2.38
C LYS A 257 -9.30 -0.46 3.02
N ASP A 258 -9.61 -0.62 4.30
CA ASP A 258 -9.36 -1.87 5.02
C ASP A 258 -10.44 -2.93 4.75
N THR A 259 -10.35 -4.05 5.46
CA THR A 259 -11.32 -5.15 5.38
C THR A 259 -12.74 -4.75 5.76
N ASP A 260 -12.90 -3.74 6.59
CA ASP A 260 -14.20 -3.24 7.05
C ASP A 260 -14.74 -2.13 6.15
N GLY A 261 -14.03 -1.82 5.06
CA GLY A 261 -14.37 -0.75 4.11
C GLY A 261 -14.02 0.66 4.59
N GLN A 262 -13.34 0.78 5.73
CA GLN A 262 -12.90 2.06 6.28
C GLN A 262 -11.61 2.55 5.62
N ASP A 263 -11.50 3.86 5.44
CA ASP A 263 -10.30 4.50 4.92
C ASP A 263 -9.11 4.33 5.89
N MET A 264 -7.95 3.95 5.35
CA MET A 264 -6.72 3.75 6.12
C MET A 264 -5.95 5.06 6.35
N GLY A 265 -6.13 6.04 5.50
CA GLY A 265 -5.40 7.31 5.50
C GLY A 265 -6.13 8.48 6.14
N ARG A 266 -7.45 8.39 6.36
CA ARG A 266 -8.24 9.44 7.00
C ARG A 266 -8.75 8.98 8.36
N SER A 267 -8.80 9.92 9.31
CA SER A 267 -9.59 9.79 10.53
C SER A 267 -11.02 10.20 10.21
N GLU A 268 -12.00 9.41 10.62
CA GLU A 268 -13.38 9.88 10.70
C GLU A 268 -13.43 11.01 11.74
N GLU A 269 -13.91 12.19 11.36
CA GLU A 269 -14.18 13.30 12.28
C GLU A 269 -15.48 13.06 13.07
#